data_d135126a8e108cb59f046f3d938bca19
#
_entry.id   d135126a8e108cb59f046f3d938bca19
#
_cell.length_a   1.000
_cell.length_b   1.000
_cell.length_c   1.000
_cell.angle_alpha   90.00
_cell.angle_beta   90.00
_cell.angle_gamma   90.00
#
_symmetry.space_group_name_H-M   'P 1'
#
loop_
_entity.id
_entity.type
_entity.pdbx_description
1 polymer ?
#
loop_
_entity_poly.entity_id
_entity_poly.type
_entity_poly.pdbx_seq_one_letter_code
_entity_poly.pdbx_strand_id
1 'polypeptide(L)'
;VVQGEITHVIDGKELTLYKGDLLMLNQYVEHAIHRAEFEDIGINFIALPEFFEIPLGMLQEKNVLAEFIAGAFRQKSPVPHYLIFRLKENPQIENLMENMIESMLYEYMNEDVINQYSMGLVFLYLLNHLENLSHNSSMDYKETIVQSVLEYINSDCKNANLTKIAADTHQSVTVLSKLIKQKTGANFQDLLQQRRFQAAVKLLEETDLSIEDISLDVGY
;
A
#
# COMPACT_ATOMS: atom_id res chain seq x y z
N VAL A 1 12.12 2.19 -15.02
CA VAL A 1 12.59 2.32 -16.41
C VAL A 1 13.45 3.57 -16.51
N VAL A 2 14.64 3.44 -17.07
CA VAL A 2 15.62 4.54 -17.20
C VAL A 2 15.41 5.30 -18.50
N GLN A 3 15.10 4.57 -19.58
CA GLN A 3 14.87 5.15 -20.90
C GLN A 3 13.83 4.32 -21.64
N GLY A 4 13.03 4.96 -22.50
CA GLY A 4 12.01 4.32 -23.32
C GLY A 4 10.85 3.75 -22.52
N GLU A 5 10.38 2.56 -22.90
CA GLU A 5 9.28 1.86 -22.23
C GLU A 5 9.56 0.36 -22.12
N ILE A 6 9.04 -0.25 -21.06
CA ILE A 6 9.15 -1.70 -20.84
C ILE A 6 7.75 -2.25 -20.53
N THR A 7 7.32 -3.23 -21.32
CA THR A 7 6.03 -3.90 -21.10
C THR A 7 6.22 -5.24 -20.37
N HIS A 8 5.59 -5.34 -19.21
CA HIS A 8 5.46 -6.56 -18.43
C HIS A 8 4.11 -7.22 -18.70
N VAL A 9 4.07 -8.54 -18.60
CA VAL A 9 2.81 -9.31 -18.50
C VAL A 9 2.76 -9.87 -17.10
N ILE A 10 1.78 -9.41 -16.29
CA ILE A 10 1.60 -9.81 -14.89
C ILE A 10 0.17 -10.32 -14.74
N ASP A 11 0.00 -11.55 -14.24
CA ASP A 11 -1.32 -12.19 -14.12
C ASP A 11 -2.10 -12.17 -15.44
N GLY A 12 -1.42 -12.33 -16.58
CA GLY A 12 -2.00 -12.32 -17.92
C GLY A 12 -2.43 -10.94 -18.45
N LYS A 13 -2.08 -9.85 -17.76
CA LYS A 13 -2.37 -8.47 -18.16
C LYS A 13 -1.10 -7.74 -18.54
N GLU A 14 -1.15 -7.03 -19.65
CA GLU A 14 -0.05 -6.17 -20.08
C GLU A 14 0.00 -4.90 -19.24
N LEU A 15 1.21 -4.54 -18.86
CA LEU A 15 1.54 -3.36 -18.08
C LEU A 15 2.76 -2.69 -18.67
N THR A 16 2.58 -1.55 -19.30
CA THR A 16 3.69 -0.76 -19.83
C THR A 16 4.16 0.27 -18.81
N LEU A 17 5.45 0.26 -18.55
CA LEU A 17 6.17 1.22 -17.72
C LEU A 17 6.94 2.16 -18.61
N TYR A 18 6.94 3.43 -18.28
CA TYR A 18 7.65 4.49 -18.99
C TYR A 18 8.84 5.00 -18.18
N LYS A 19 9.70 5.81 -18.83
CA LYS A 19 10.81 6.46 -18.12
C LYS A 19 10.37 7.09 -16.80
N GLY A 20 11.09 6.80 -15.72
CA GLY A 20 10.82 7.26 -14.36
C GLY A 20 9.86 6.35 -13.59
N ASP A 21 9.11 5.46 -14.25
CA ASP A 21 8.24 4.52 -13.55
C ASP A 21 9.04 3.48 -12.78
N LEU A 22 8.57 3.16 -11.56
CA LEU A 22 9.13 2.14 -10.70
C LEU A 22 8.07 1.07 -10.43
N LEU A 23 8.45 -0.19 -10.68
CA LEU A 23 7.64 -1.38 -10.42
C LEU A 23 8.30 -2.19 -9.32
N MET A 24 7.56 -2.50 -8.27
CA MET A 24 7.96 -3.44 -7.23
C MET A 24 7.12 -4.70 -7.37
N LEU A 25 7.77 -5.84 -7.52
CA LEU A 25 7.14 -7.15 -7.67
C LEU A 25 7.32 -7.98 -6.39
N ASN A 26 6.26 -8.66 -5.98
CA ASN A 26 6.33 -9.69 -4.97
C ASN A 26 6.99 -10.94 -5.56
N GLN A 27 7.78 -11.67 -4.78
CA GLN A 27 8.50 -12.89 -5.22
C GLN A 27 7.60 -14.03 -5.72
N TYR A 28 6.30 -13.99 -5.42
CA TYR A 28 5.33 -15.03 -5.82
C TYR A 28 4.59 -14.70 -7.11
N VAL A 29 4.89 -13.56 -7.73
CA VAL A 29 4.20 -13.10 -8.93
C VAL A 29 4.85 -13.69 -10.17
N GLU A 30 4.08 -14.45 -10.93
CA GLU A 30 4.48 -14.85 -12.27
C GLU A 30 4.40 -13.65 -13.21
N HIS A 31 5.50 -13.31 -13.80
CA HIS A 31 5.56 -12.22 -14.76
C HIS A 31 6.49 -12.55 -15.91
N ALA A 32 6.21 -11.96 -17.05
CA ALA A 32 7.06 -11.96 -18.22
C ALA A 32 7.34 -10.53 -18.66
N ILE A 33 8.40 -10.34 -19.41
CA ILE A 33 8.75 -9.05 -20.01
C ILE A 33 8.73 -9.25 -21.51
N HIS A 34 8.05 -8.35 -22.23
CA HIS A 34 8.14 -8.32 -23.69
C HIS A 34 9.56 -7.93 -24.11
N ARG A 35 9.92 -8.31 -25.33
CA ARG A 35 11.22 -7.91 -25.90
C ARG A 35 11.29 -6.39 -25.94
N ALA A 36 12.30 -5.84 -25.27
CA ALA A 36 12.60 -4.42 -25.31
C ALA A 36 13.20 -4.02 -26.67
N GLU A 37 12.90 -2.83 -27.13
CA GLU A 37 13.52 -2.24 -28.30
C GLU A 37 14.94 -1.73 -27.98
N PHE A 38 15.70 -1.35 -29.00
CA PHE A 38 17.11 -1.02 -28.83
C PHE A 38 17.37 0.16 -27.88
N GLU A 39 16.44 1.10 -27.81
CA GLU A 39 16.57 2.30 -26.97
C GLU A 39 15.90 2.15 -25.58
N ASP A 40 15.28 1.02 -25.30
CA ASP A 40 14.60 0.80 -24.02
C ASP A 40 15.59 0.27 -22.98
N ILE A 41 15.65 0.94 -21.85
CA ILE A 41 16.51 0.57 -20.71
C ILE A 41 15.68 0.43 -19.45
N GLY A 42 15.55 -0.81 -19.00
CA GLY A 42 15.01 -1.16 -17.68
C GLY A 42 16.10 -1.75 -16.80
N ILE A 43 16.12 -1.41 -15.53
CA ILE A 43 17.03 -1.97 -14.53
C ILE A 43 16.22 -2.74 -13.51
N ASN A 44 16.58 -4.00 -13.28
CA ASN A 44 15.97 -4.85 -12.27
C ASN A 44 16.90 -4.98 -11.07
N PHE A 45 16.40 -4.59 -9.89
CA PHE A 45 17.05 -4.86 -8.62
C PHE A 45 16.42 -6.11 -8.01
N ILE A 46 17.24 -7.12 -7.76
CA ILE A 46 16.84 -8.32 -7.01
C ILE A 46 17.42 -8.19 -5.62
N ALA A 47 16.56 -8.00 -4.63
CA ALA A 47 16.98 -7.78 -3.27
C ALA A 47 16.56 -8.95 -2.37
N LEU A 48 17.50 -9.43 -1.56
CA LEU A 48 17.26 -10.46 -0.55
C LEU A 48 16.58 -9.86 0.69
N PRO A 49 15.92 -10.67 1.53
CA PRO A 49 15.24 -10.18 2.73
C PRO A 49 16.12 -9.33 3.65
N GLU A 50 17.37 -9.71 3.82
CA GLU A 50 18.35 -9.05 4.69
C GLU A 50 18.66 -7.61 4.23
N PHE A 51 18.55 -7.37 2.92
CA PHE A 51 18.72 -6.02 2.36
C PHE A 51 17.70 -5.02 2.92
N PHE A 52 16.51 -5.50 3.28
CA PHE A 52 15.40 -4.63 3.72
C PHE A 52 15.42 -4.29 5.21
N GLU A 53 16.36 -4.79 6.01
CA GLU A 53 16.42 -4.50 7.45
C GLU A 53 16.51 -2.99 7.73
N ILE A 54 17.46 -2.31 7.09
CA ILE A 54 17.63 -0.85 7.23
C ILE A 54 16.46 -0.09 6.59
N PRO A 55 16.10 -0.30 5.31
CA PRO A 55 14.98 0.37 4.69
C PRO A 55 13.67 0.25 5.48
N LEU A 56 13.32 -0.94 5.99
CA LEU A 56 12.13 -1.14 6.81
C LEU A 56 12.23 -0.40 8.15
N GLY A 57 13.42 -0.36 8.76
CA GLY A 57 13.66 0.40 9.99
C GLY A 57 13.48 1.92 9.82
N MET A 58 13.67 2.45 8.61
CA MET A 58 13.44 3.86 8.29
C MET A 58 11.96 4.19 8.03
N LEU A 59 11.14 3.19 7.69
CA LEU A 59 9.71 3.36 7.49
C LEU A 59 9.00 3.35 8.85
N GLN A 60 8.02 4.24 9.01
CA GLN A 60 7.11 4.15 10.16
C GLN A 60 6.27 2.88 10.04
N GLU A 61 5.91 2.30 11.17
CA GLU A 61 5.04 1.13 11.20
C GLU A 61 3.74 1.37 10.43
N LYS A 62 3.23 0.32 9.75
CA LYS A 62 1.93 0.30 9.05
C LYS A 62 1.77 1.31 7.90
N ASN A 63 2.68 1.31 6.96
CA ASN A 63 2.47 1.98 5.67
C ASN A 63 2.46 0.96 4.52
N VAL A 64 1.94 1.38 3.35
CA VAL A 64 1.75 0.50 2.19
C VAL A 64 3.03 -0.19 1.72
N LEU A 65 4.18 0.49 1.80
CA LEU A 65 5.47 -0.08 1.40
C LEU A 65 5.96 -1.10 2.42
N ALA A 66 5.89 -0.78 3.72
CA ALA A 66 6.27 -1.71 4.78
C ALA A 66 5.39 -2.96 4.75
N GLU A 67 4.07 -2.81 4.55
CA GLU A 67 3.15 -3.94 4.41
C GLU A 67 3.42 -4.76 3.17
N PHE A 68 3.68 -4.13 2.03
CA PHE A 68 4.04 -4.81 0.78
C PHE A 68 5.33 -5.63 0.95
N ILE A 69 6.40 -5.01 1.48
CA ILE A 69 7.70 -5.67 1.66
C ILE A 69 7.59 -6.79 2.70
N ALA A 70 6.97 -6.53 3.86
CA ALA A 70 6.76 -7.56 4.89
C ALA A 70 5.87 -8.70 4.37
N GLY A 71 4.88 -8.41 3.56
CA GLY A 71 4.00 -9.39 2.92
C GLY A 71 4.70 -10.22 1.86
N ALA A 72 5.67 -9.63 1.14
CA ALA A 72 6.47 -10.34 0.15
C ALA A 72 7.31 -11.48 0.77
N PHE A 73 7.58 -11.42 2.08
CA PHE A 73 8.29 -12.48 2.81
C PHE A 73 7.37 -13.52 3.48
N ARG A 74 6.04 -13.32 3.44
CA ARG A 74 5.05 -14.21 4.05
C ARG A 74 4.25 -14.93 2.98
N GLN A 75 4.27 -16.25 2.98
CA GLN A 75 3.62 -17.11 1.97
C GLN A 75 2.10 -16.96 1.82
N LYS A 76 1.41 -16.25 2.73
CA LYS A 76 -0.06 -16.12 2.76
C LYS A 76 -0.49 -14.72 3.23
N SER A 77 -0.03 -13.68 2.55
CA SER A 77 -0.50 -12.34 2.88
C SER A 77 -1.42 -11.83 1.77
N PRO A 78 -2.52 -11.16 2.10
CA PRO A 78 -3.40 -10.50 1.12
C PRO A 78 -2.78 -9.19 0.58
N VAL A 79 -1.45 -9.14 0.46
CA VAL A 79 -0.77 -7.98 -0.11
C VAL A 79 -0.87 -7.97 -1.62
N PRO A 80 -0.81 -6.80 -2.24
CA PRO A 80 -0.76 -6.66 -3.68
C PRO A 80 0.36 -7.51 -4.29
N HIS A 81 0.13 -8.04 -5.48
CA HIS A 81 1.16 -8.76 -6.23
C HIS A 81 2.29 -7.83 -6.66
N TYR A 82 1.97 -6.56 -6.91
CA TYR A 82 2.93 -5.54 -7.27
C TYR A 82 2.45 -4.13 -6.90
N LEU A 83 3.40 -3.21 -6.80
CA LEU A 83 3.17 -1.77 -6.69
C LEU A 83 3.81 -1.06 -7.87
N ILE A 84 3.11 -0.10 -8.46
CA ILE A 84 3.64 0.77 -9.50
C ILE A 84 3.58 2.21 -9.01
N PHE A 85 4.71 2.89 -9.08
CA PHE A 85 4.80 4.33 -8.91
C PHE A 85 5.01 4.98 -10.25
N ARG A 86 4.04 5.77 -10.70
CA ARG A 86 4.10 6.59 -11.91
C ARG A 86 4.82 7.89 -11.60
N LEU A 87 6.14 7.82 -11.52
CA LEU A 87 6.98 8.95 -11.17
C LEU A 87 7.36 9.66 -12.47
N LYS A 88 6.62 10.71 -12.80
CA LYS A 88 7.14 11.67 -13.76
C LYS A 88 8.40 12.26 -13.14
N GLU A 89 9.31 12.80 -13.93
CA GLU A 89 10.58 13.39 -13.54
C GLU A 89 10.74 13.68 -12.03
N ASN A 90 11.38 12.77 -11.30
CA ASN A 90 11.65 12.92 -9.87
C ASN A 90 13.16 12.81 -9.62
N PRO A 91 13.89 13.93 -9.72
CA PRO A 91 15.35 13.94 -9.62
C PRO A 91 15.89 13.35 -8.31
N GLN A 92 15.13 13.44 -7.22
CA GLN A 92 15.55 12.92 -5.92
C GLN A 92 15.62 11.38 -5.95
N ILE A 93 14.61 10.73 -6.52
CA ILE A 93 14.58 9.27 -6.64
C ILE A 93 15.55 8.82 -7.74
N GLU A 94 15.59 9.52 -8.87
CA GLU A 94 16.48 9.20 -9.99
C GLU A 94 17.94 9.22 -9.53
N ASN A 95 18.41 10.28 -8.87
CA ASN A 95 19.77 10.38 -8.35
C ASN A 95 20.13 9.29 -7.34
N LEU A 96 19.19 8.92 -6.44
CA LEU A 96 19.43 7.83 -5.49
C LEU A 96 19.58 6.48 -6.21
N MET A 97 18.74 6.23 -7.20
CA MET A 97 18.81 5.00 -7.99
C MET A 97 20.10 4.94 -8.84
N GLU A 98 20.51 6.04 -9.45
CA GLU A 98 21.77 6.15 -10.19
C GLU A 98 22.96 5.90 -9.28
N ASN A 99 23.02 6.51 -8.12
CA ASN A 99 24.09 6.30 -7.13
C ASN A 99 24.18 4.83 -6.68
N MET A 100 23.03 4.16 -6.49
CA MET A 100 23.02 2.73 -6.17
C MET A 100 23.59 1.89 -7.31
N ILE A 101 23.23 2.20 -8.54
CA ILE A 101 23.75 1.51 -9.74
C ILE A 101 25.27 1.71 -9.84
N GLU A 102 25.74 2.94 -9.71
CA GLU A 102 27.16 3.25 -9.76
C GLU A 102 27.94 2.55 -8.65
N SER A 103 27.44 2.53 -7.42
CA SER A 103 28.10 1.85 -6.30
C SER A 103 28.27 0.34 -6.54
N MET A 104 27.28 -0.29 -7.14
CA MET A 104 27.32 -1.72 -7.50
C MET A 104 28.26 -1.98 -8.67
N LEU A 105 28.34 -1.08 -9.66
CA LEU A 105 29.22 -1.25 -10.82
C LEU A 105 30.69 -1.04 -10.51
N TYR A 106 30.99 -0.17 -9.56
CA TYR A 106 32.39 0.19 -9.19
C TYR A 106 32.84 -0.42 -7.87
N GLU A 107 32.03 -1.31 -7.27
CA GLU A 107 32.34 -2.05 -6.04
C GLU A 107 32.85 -1.10 -4.91
N TYR A 108 32.05 -0.09 -4.59
CA TYR A 108 32.43 0.88 -3.56
C TYR A 108 32.56 0.22 -2.18
N MET A 109 33.51 0.70 -1.38
CA MET A 109 33.61 0.24 -0.01
C MET A 109 32.31 0.54 0.74
N ASN A 110 31.78 -0.44 1.47
CA ASN A 110 30.49 -0.39 2.17
C ASN A 110 29.26 -0.19 1.25
N GLU A 111 29.33 -0.62 -0.01
CA GLU A 111 28.24 -0.48 -0.97
C GLU A 111 26.89 -1.03 -0.44
N ASP A 112 26.91 -2.16 0.23
CA ASP A 112 25.71 -2.79 0.83
C ASP A 112 24.99 -1.83 1.76
N VAL A 113 25.71 -1.18 2.66
CA VAL A 113 25.15 -0.24 3.64
C VAL A 113 24.68 1.03 2.95
N ILE A 114 25.47 1.55 2.01
CA ILE A 114 25.12 2.75 1.22
C ILE A 114 23.79 2.47 0.47
N ASN A 115 23.71 1.32 -0.19
CA ASN A 115 22.53 0.95 -0.98
C ASN A 115 21.29 0.69 -0.12
N GLN A 116 21.44 0.13 1.07
CA GLN A 116 20.33 -0.05 2.00
C GLN A 116 19.78 1.31 2.48
N TYR A 117 20.63 2.27 2.87
CA TYR A 117 20.18 3.61 3.25
C TYR A 117 19.58 4.36 2.06
N SER A 118 20.18 4.27 0.88
CA SER A 118 19.66 4.87 -0.35
C SER A 118 18.27 4.34 -0.69
N MET A 119 18.05 3.03 -0.62
CA MET A 119 16.72 2.42 -0.81
C MET A 119 15.72 2.88 0.25
N GLY A 120 16.14 3.02 1.51
CA GLY A 120 15.30 3.58 2.56
C GLY A 120 14.86 5.01 2.25
N LEU A 121 15.76 5.85 1.73
CA LEU A 121 15.43 7.20 1.27
C LEU A 121 14.48 7.17 0.07
N VAL A 122 14.70 6.28 -0.90
CA VAL A 122 13.76 6.06 -2.02
C VAL A 122 12.37 5.75 -1.48
N PHE A 123 12.23 4.84 -0.51
CA PHE A 123 10.95 4.51 0.09
C PHE A 123 10.27 5.69 0.78
N LEU A 124 11.04 6.51 1.53
CA LEU A 124 10.50 7.72 2.14
C LEU A 124 10.01 8.73 1.09
N TYR A 125 10.73 8.88 -0.03
CA TYR A 125 10.25 9.72 -1.15
C TYR A 125 9.00 9.13 -1.80
N LEU A 126 8.94 7.81 -2.01
CA LEU A 126 7.76 7.14 -2.58
C LEU A 126 6.51 7.33 -1.71
N LEU A 127 6.65 7.34 -0.38
CA LEU A 127 5.54 7.63 0.52
C LEU A 127 4.95 9.05 0.35
N ASN A 128 5.77 10.02 -0.11
CA ASN A 128 5.28 11.34 -0.45
C ASN A 128 4.53 11.41 -1.80
N HIS A 129 4.58 10.33 -2.58
CA HIS A 129 3.99 10.23 -3.92
C HIS A 129 2.93 9.13 -4.02
N LEU A 130 2.23 8.83 -2.92
CA LEU A 130 1.20 7.80 -2.90
C LEU A 130 0.00 8.09 -3.82
N GLU A 131 -0.22 9.35 -4.21
CA GLU A 131 -1.19 9.72 -5.25
C GLU A 131 -0.85 9.11 -6.61
N ASN A 132 0.44 8.86 -6.88
CA ASN A 132 0.97 8.27 -8.12
C ASN A 132 1.06 6.75 -8.04
N LEU A 133 0.67 6.16 -6.90
CA LEU A 133 0.66 4.72 -6.71
C LEU A 133 -0.51 4.11 -7.46
N SER A 134 -0.20 3.18 -8.34
CA SER A 134 -1.16 2.23 -8.88
C SER A 134 -0.69 0.79 -8.56
N HIS A 135 -1.63 -0.08 -8.31
CA HIS A 135 -1.35 -1.48 -8.05
C HIS A 135 -2.44 -2.33 -8.68
N ASN A 136 -2.10 -3.54 -9.02
CA ASN A 136 -3.07 -4.53 -9.37
C ASN A 136 -3.05 -5.62 -8.30
N SER A 137 -3.97 -5.50 -7.40
CA SER A 137 -4.44 -6.67 -6.69
C SER A 137 -5.85 -6.95 -7.19
N SER A 138 -6.35 -8.11 -6.98
CA SER A 138 -7.78 -8.40 -7.06
C SER A 138 -8.60 -7.49 -6.11
N MET A 139 -7.91 -6.69 -5.28
CA MET A 139 -8.44 -5.57 -4.50
C MET A 139 -7.53 -4.36 -4.69
N ASP A 140 -8.08 -3.26 -5.21
CA ASP A 140 -7.46 -1.93 -5.20
C ASP A 140 -7.04 -1.58 -3.76
N TYR A 141 -5.81 -1.09 -3.53
CA TYR A 141 -5.36 -0.63 -2.19
C TYR A 141 -6.39 0.28 -1.53
N LYS A 142 -7.04 1.12 -2.31
CA LYS A 142 -8.17 1.93 -1.87
C LYS A 142 -9.37 1.07 -1.42
N GLU A 143 -9.59 -0.05 -2.05
CA GLU A 143 -10.59 -1.04 -1.62
C GLU A 143 -10.16 -1.73 -0.35
N THR A 144 -8.89 -2.10 -0.22
CA THR A 144 -8.35 -2.71 1.01
C THR A 144 -8.49 -1.77 2.20
N ILE A 145 -8.18 -0.48 2.04
CA ILE A 145 -8.41 0.53 3.08
C ILE A 145 -9.90 0.63 3.43
N VAL A 146 -10.76 0.72 2.44
CA VAL A 146 -12.21 0.80 2.69
C VAL A 146 -12.71 -0.48 3.34
N GLN A 147 -12.24 -1.64 2.90
CA GLN A 147 -12.58 -2.91 3.51
C GLN A 147 -12.13 -3.00 4.98
N SER A 148 -10.93 -2.57 5.31
CA SER A 148 -10.47 -2.53 6.71
C SER A 148 -11.29 -1.56 7.58
N VAL A 149 -11.75 -0.44 7.00
CA VAL A 149 -12.69 0.47 7.68
C VAL A 149 -14.03 -0.22 7.96
N LEU A 150 -14.58 -0.93 6.98
CA LEU A 150 -15.84 -1.65 7.13
C LEU A 150 -15.72 -2.79 8.16
N GLU A 151 -14.62 -3.52 8.15
CA GLU A 151 -14.31 -4.56 9.14
C GLU A 151 -14.21 -3.98 10.54
N TYR A 152 -13.54 -2.83 10.71
CA TYR A 152 -13.46 -2.15 12.00
C TYR A 152 -14.83 -1.68 12.49
N ILE A 153 -15.65 -1.07 11.63
CA ILE A 153 -17.03 -0.70 11.97
C ILE A 153 -17.83 -1.96 12.38
N ASN A 154 -17.64 -3.08 11.69
CA ASN A 154 -18.34 -4.33 11.99
C ASN A 154 -17.90 -4.99 13.28
N SER A 155 -16.62 -4.92 13.61
CA SER A 155 -16.04 -5.57 14.80
C SER A 155 -16.27 -4.77 16.09
N ASP A 156 -16.22 -3.44 16.02
CA ASP A 156 -16.34 -2.55 17.18
C ASP A 156 -17.12 -1.27 16.85
N CYS A 157 -18.39 -1.40 16.48
CA CYS A 157 -19.23 -0.24 16.14
C CYS A 157 -19.44 0.70 17.35
N LYS A 158 -19.27 0.22 18.58
CA LYS A 158 -19.37 1.02 19.81
C LYS A 158 -18.32 2.12 19.84
N ASN A 159 -17.05 1.78 19.59
CA ASN A 159 -15.91 2.69 19.72
C ASN A 159 -15.33 3.14 18.38
N ALA A 160 -15.98 2.80 17.25
CA ALA A 160 -15.47 3.13 15.95
C ALA A 160 -15.30 4.64 15.74
N ASN A 161 -14.07 5.04 15.37
CA ASN A 161 -13.68 6.43 15.23
C ASN A 161 -12.81 6.61 13.98
N LEU A 162 -13.26 7.48 13.07
CA LEU A 162 -12.57 7.74 11.81
C LEU A 162 -11.16 8.32 12.00
N THR A 163 -10.95 9.13 13.03
CA THR A 163 -9.62 9.70 13.33
C THR A 163 -8.63 8.62 13.72
N LYS A 164 -9.06 7.64 14.51
CA LYS A 164 -8.23 6.49 14.90
C LYS A 164 -7.87 5.66 13.67
N ILE A 165 -8.85 5.33 12.83
CA ILE A 165 -8.61 4.56 11.60
C ILE A 165 -7.69 5.33 10.65
N ALA A 166 -7.87 6.64 10.51
CA ALA A 166 -7.00 7.49 9.69
C ALA A 166 -5.54 7.44 10.17
N ALA A 167 -5.32 7.47 11.48
CA ALA A 167 -3.99 7.29 12.07
C ALA A 167 -3.45 5.87 11.83
N ASP A 168 -4.25 4.84 12.04
CA ASP A 168 -3.87 3.43 11.85
C ASP A 168 -3.57 3.10 10.38
N THR A 169 -4.21 3.79 9.44
CA THR A 169 -3.99 3.63 7.98
C THR A 169 -3.03 4.67 7.40
N HIS A 170 -2.44 5.53 8.23
CA HIS A 170 -1.56 6.65 7.84
C HIS A 170 -2.17 7.56 6.76
N GLN A 171 -3.50 7.74 6.81
CA GLN A 171 -4.23 8.63 5.92
C GLN A 171 -4.70 9.88 6.69
N SER A 172 -4.84 10.99 5.99
CA SER A 172 -5.57 12.10 6.58
C SER A 172 -7.08 11.76 6.66
N VAL A 173 -7.75 12.24 7.70
CA VAL A 173 -9.21 12.07 7.88
C VAL A 173 -9.98 12.51 6.63
N THR A 174 -9.52 13.59 5.99
CA THR A 174 -10.15 14.14 4.78
C THR A 174 -10.01 13.18 3.58
N VAL A 175 -8.82 12.60 3.38
CA VAL A 175 -8.57 11.63 2.31
C VAL A 175 -9.38 10.37 2.55
N LEU A 176 -9.34 9.83 3.77
CA LEU A 176 -10.08 8.61 4.13
C LEU A 176 -11.59 8.80 3.98
N SER A 177 -12.13 9.92 4.42
CA SER A 177 -13.57 10.26 4.28
C SER A 177 -14.01 10.32 2.81
N LYS A 178 -13.21 10.96 1.95
CA LYS A 178 -13.49 11.01 0.51
C LYS A 178 -13.45 9.61 -0.12
N LEU A 179 -12.47 8.80 0.26
CA LEU A 179 -12.28 7.45 -0.25
C LEU A 179 -13.47 6.55 0.12
N ILE A 180 -13.89 6.56 1.39
CA ILE A 180 -15.05 5.81 1.86
C ILE A 180 -16.29 6.20 1.03
N LYS A 181 -16.57 7.50 0.92
CA LYS A 181 -17.72 7.98 0.16
C LYS A 181 -17.67 7.60 -1.30
N GLN A 182 -16.50 7.66 -1.92
CA GLN A 182 -16.28 7.29 -3.32
C GLN A 182 -16.55 5.81 -3.59
N LYS A 183 -16.11 4.93 -2.68
CA LYS A 183 -16.19 3.47 -2.85
C LYS A 183 -17.51 2.86 -2.35
N THR A 184 -18.11 3.41 -1.30
CA THR A 184 -19.35 2.88 -0.67
C THR A 184 -20.61 3.66 -1.03
N GLY A 185 -20.47 4.88 -1.56
CA GLY A 185 -21.60 5.81 -1.78
C GLY A 185 -22.08 6.51 -0.52
N ALA A 186 -21.65 6.11 0.68
CA ALA A 186 -22.06 6.64 1.97
C ALA A 186 -20.86 7.25 2.73
N ASN A 187 -21.11 8.16 3.66
CA ASN A 187 -20.06 8.65 4.54
C ASN A 187 -19.84 7.69 5.75
N PHE A 188 -18.74 7.88 6.47
CA PHE A 188 -18.39 7.02 7.62
C PHE A 188 -19.48 7.01 8.70
N GLN A 189 -20.11 8.15 8.98
CA GLN A 189 -21.14 8.26 10.01
C GLN A 189 -22.41 7.50 9.61
N ASP A 190 -22.80 7.56 8.34
CA ASP A 190 -23.95 6.81 7.84
C ASP A 190 -23.72 5.30 7.97
N LEU A 191 -22.53 4.83 7.58
CA LEU A 191 -22.16 3.40 7.70
C LEU A 191 -22.12 2.95 9.17
N LEU A 192 -21.57 3.76 10.05
CA LEU A 192 -21.52 3.49 11.48
C LEU A 192 -22.91 3.44 12.10
N GLN A 193 -23.79 4.41 11.79
CA GLN A 193 -25.17 4.42 12.27
C GLN A 193 -25.95 3.19 11.79
N GLN A 194 -25.79 2.84 10.51
CA GLN A 194 -26.44 1.65 9.96
C GLN A 194 -26.00 0.38 10.71
N ARG A 195 -24.71 0.26 10.99
CA ARG A 195 -24.18 -0.90 11.72
C ARG A 195 -24.65 -0.95 13.16
N ARG A 196 -24.65 0.19 13.87
CA ARG A 196 -25.19 0.31 15.23
C ARG A 196 -26.65 -0.08 15.29
N PHE A 197 -27.44 0.38 14.33
CA PHE A 197 -28.86 0.02 14.22
C PHE A 197 -29.05 -1.48 14.04
N GLN A 198 -28.29 -2.10 13.12
CA GLN A 198 -28.34 -3.56 12.93
C GLN A 198 -27.95 -4.33 14.19
N ALA A 199 -26.91 -3.86 14.90
CA ALA A 199 -26.53 -4.45 16.19
C ALA A 199 -27.60 -4.32 17.27
N ALA A 200 -28.26 -3.15 17.34
CA ALA A 200 -29.36 -2.93 18.27
C ALA A 200 -30.56 -3.82 17.98
N VAL A 201 -30.95 -3.97 16.71
CA VAL A 201 -32.05 -4.88 16.31
C VAL A 201 -31.72 -6.32 16.73
N LYS A 202 -30.49 -6.76 16.49
CA LYS A 202 -30.05 -8.10 16.88
C LYS A 202 -30.13 -8.32 18.41
N LEU A 203 -29.70 -7.33 19.21
CA LEU A 203 -29.79 -7.41 20.69
C LEU A 203 -31.24 -7.41 21.17
N LEU A 204 -32.14 -6.66 20.53
CA LEU A 204 -33.57 -6.67 20.83
C LEU A 204 -34.24 -8.03 20.54
N GLU A 205 -33.78 -8.72 19.52
CA GLU A 205 -34.33 -10.04 19.13
C GLU A 205 -33.75 -11.21 19.96
N GLU A 206 -32.50 -11.09 20.39
CA GLU A 206 -31.76 -12.20 20.99
C GLU A 206 -31.60 -12.08 22.52
N THR A 207 -31.97 -10.94 23.12
CA THR A 207 -31.74 -10.68 24.56
C THR A 207 -32.91 -9.97 25.23
N ASP A 208 -32.97 -10.03 26.55
CA ASP A 208 -33.93 -9.30 27.39
C ASP A 208 -33.35 -7.99 27.96
N LEU A 209 -32.33 -7.43 27.31
CA LEU A 209 -31.70 -6.17 27.73
C LEU A 209 -32.67 -4.98 27.59
N SER A 210 -32.54 -4.02 28.51
CA SER A 210 -33.30 -2.77 28.38
C SER A 210 -32.86 -1.95 27.18
N ILE A 211 -33.75 -1.08 26.65
CA ILE A 211 -33.41 -0.20 25.53
C ILE A 211 -32.22 0.70 25.91
N GLU A 212 -32.11 1.11 27.16
CA GLU A 212 -31.00 1.93 27.66
C GLU A 212 -29.67 1.16 27.61
N ASP A 213 -29.66 -0.12 28.07
CA ASP A 213 -28.47 -0.95 28.01
C ASP A 213 -28.04 -1.25 26.56
N ILE A 214 -29.00 -1.57 25.69
CA ILE A 214 -28.76 -1.77 24.25
C ILE A 214 -28.16 -0.51 23.63
N SER A 215 -28.70 0.67 23.94
CA SER A 215 -28.19 1.97 23.44
C SER A 215 -26.71 2.14 23.84
N LEU A 216 -26.37 1.92 25.11
CA LEU A 216 -24.99 2.00 25.58
C LEU A 216 -24.08 0.95 24.95
N ASP A 217 -24.61 -0.25 24.70
CA ASP A 217 -23.82 -1.34 24.10
C ASP A 217 -23.50 -1.13 22.63
N VAL A 218 -24.36 -0.46 21.89
CA VAL A 218 -24.10 -0.13 20.49
C VAL A 218 -23.41 1.23 20.28
N GLY A 219 -23.23 2.01 21.34
CA GLY A 219 -22.40 3.23 21.34
C GLY A 219 -23.18 4.55 21.19
N TYR A 220 -24.40 4.62 21.70
CA TYR A 220 -25.18 5.87 21.84
C TYR A 220 -25.07 6.44 23.23
#